data_bf27f5f2af8ebf23c58a5ffe452cdc2a
#
_entry.id   bf27f5f2af8ebf23c58a5ffe452cdc2a
#
_cell.length_a   1.000
_cell.length_b   1.000
_cell.length_c   1.000
_cell.angle_alpha   90.00
_cell.angle_beta   90.00
_cell.angle_gamma   90.00
#
_symmetry.space_group_name_H-M   'P 1'
#
loop_
_entity.id
_entity.type
_entity.pdbx_description
1 polymer ?
#
loop_
_entity_poly.entity_id
_entity_poly.type
_entity_poly.pdbx_seq_one_letter_code
_entity_poly.pdbx_strand_id
1 'polypeptide(L)'
;MRCLLDTQVMLWWLLDDPRLGAESRQLLATKPCLVSVASIWEVAIKHRIGKLEVSPIVFRDQSIAAGANLLPVLDPHVIETAQLPMLHQDP
;
A
#
# COMPACT_ATOMS: atom_id res chain seq x y z
N MET A 1 6.12 -1.77 15.70
CA MET A 1 6.66 -2.22 14.40
C MET A 1 5.87 -1.55 13.28
N ARG A 2 6.58 -0.99 12.29
CA ARG A 2 5.95 -0.41 11.11
C ARG A 2 5.98 -1.44 9.99
N CYS A 3 4.93 -1.44 9.16
CA CYS A 3 4.83 -2.35 8.02
C CYS A 3 4.75 -1.56 6.72
N LEU A 4 5.55 -1.95 5.73
CA LEU A 4 5.44 -1.41 4.39
C LEU A 4 4.41 -2.25 3.62
N LEU A 5 3.38 -1.59 3.09
CA LEU A 5 2.32 -2.29 2.39
C LEU A 5 2.65 -2.41 0.92
N ASP A 6 2.51 -3.62 0.38
CA ASP A 6 2.50 -3.84 -1.05
C ASP A 6 1.26 -3.18 -1.65
N THR A 7 1.39 -2.69 -2.89
CA THR A 7 0.31 -2.01 -3.59
C THR A 7 -0.95 -2.86 -3.65
N GLN A 8 -0.82 -4.16 -3.93
CA GLN A 8 -1.95 -5.06 -4.05
C GLN A 8 -2.68 -5.23 -2.71
N VAL A 9 -1.93 -5.34 -1.62
CA VAL A 9 -2.52 -5.47 -0.29
C VAL A 9 -3.30 -4.21 0.07
N MET A 10 -2.75 -3.04 -0.23
CA MET A 10 -3.43 -1.77 0.02
C MET A 10 -4.72 -1.67 -0.78
N LEU A 11 -4.69 -2.06 -2.05
CA LEU A 11 -5.88 -2.07 -2.90
C LEU A 11 -6.95 -3.01 -2.34
N TRP A 12 -6.57 -4.21 -1.92
CA TRP A 12 -7.52 -5.16 -1.32
C TRP A 12 -8.17 -4.59 -0.06
N TRP A 13 -7.36 -3.88 0.76
CA TRP A 13 -7.88 -3.27 1.97
C TRP A 13 -8.89 -2.16 1.65
N LEU A 14 -8.54 -1.26 0.72
CA LEU A 14 -9.41 -0.15 0.34
C LEU A 14 -10.71 -0.63 -0.33
N LEU A 15 -10.64 -1.74 -1.08
CA LEU A 15 -11.80 -2.30 -1.78
C LEU A 15 -12.54 -3.33 -0.93
N ASP A 16 -12.10 -3.57 0.29
CA ASP A 16 -12.66 -4.59 1.17
C ASP A 16 -12.73 -5.96 0.50
N ASP A 17 -11.66 -6.32 -0.21
CA ASP A 17 -11.59 -7.55 -0.97
C ASP A 17 -11.37 -8.75 -0.04
N PRO A 18 -12.16 -9.83 -0.18
CA PRO A 18 -12.01 -11.00 0.68
C PRO A 18 -10.69 -11.76 0.50
N ARG A 19 -9.93 -11.48 -0.57
CA ARG A 19 -8.60 -12.06 -0.72
C ARG A 19 -7.64 -11.60 0.36
N LEU A 20 -7.93 -10.46 1.01
CA LEU A 20 -7.17 -10.02 2.17
C LEU A 20 -7.64 -10.80 3.39
N GLY A 21 -6.76 -11.62 3.97
CA GLY A 21 -7.10 -12.47 5.10
C GLY A 21 -7.41 -11.72 6.38
N ALA A 22 -8.09 -12.37 7.31
CA ALA A 22 -8.49 -11.77 8.58
C ALA A 22 -7.29 -11.34 9.42
N GLU A 23 -6.21 -12.13 9.42
CA GLU A 23 -4.98 -11.78 10.13
C GLU A 23 -4.37 -10.50 9.61
N SER A 24 -4.30 -10.37 8.28
CA SER A 24 -3.76 -9.16 7.65
C SER A 24 -4.64 -7.95 7.97
N ARG A 25 -5.96 -8.11 7.95
CA ARG A 25 -6.88 -7.01 8.30
C ARG A 25 -6.66 -6.54 9.73
N GLN A 26 -6.48 -7.47 10.66
CA GLN A 26 -6.24 -7.14 12.05
C GLN A 26 -4.89 -6.42 12.20
N LEU A 27 -3.86 -6.88 11.51
CA LEU A 27 -2.55 -6.26 11.54
C LEU A 27 -2.61 -4.82 11.02
N LEU A 28 -3.30 -4.60 9.90
CA LEU A 28 -3.47 -3.28 9.31
C LEU A 28 -4.22 -2.32 10.23
N ALA A 29 -5.16 -2.85 11.02
CA ALA A 29 -5.95 -2.04 11.95
C ALA A 29 -5.16 -1.64 13.21
N THR A 30 -4.10 -2.37 13.56
CA THR A 30 -3.42 -2.20 14.84
C THR A 30 -1.99 -1.72 14.74
N LYS A 31 -1.35 -1.80 13.58
CA LYS A 31 0.06 -1.43 13.39
C LYS A 31 0.20 -0.21 12.49
N PRO A 32 1.22 0.62 12.72
CA PRO A 32 1.51 1.72 11.79
C PRO A 32 1.86 1.16 10.41
N CYS A 33 1.21 1.69 9.38
CA CYS A 33 1.38 1.23 8.01
C CYS A 33 2.01 2.32 7.16
N LEU A 34 2.88 1.90 6.25
CA LEU A 34 3.54 2.78 5.30
C LEU A 34 3.16 2.38 3.88
N VAL A 35 2.87 3.38 3.05
CA VAL A 35 2.65 3.19 1.61
C VAL A 35 3.68 4.03 0.88
N SER A 36 4.46 3.39 0.01
CA SER A 36 5.48 4.08 -0.75
C SER A 36 4.86 4.97 -1.83
N VAL A 37 5.46 6.12 -2.07
CA VAL A 37 5.12 6.95 -3.23
C VAL A 37 5.27 6.14 -4.53
N ALA A 38 6.18 5.18 -4.56
CA ALA A 38 6.31 4.27 -5.70
C ALA A 38 5.04 3.44 -5.96
N SER A 39 4.27 3.13 -4.92
CA SER A 39 2.98 2.45 -5.09
C SER A 39 1.96 3.35 -5.79
N ILE A 40 1.96 4.64 -5.47
CA ILE A 40 1.12 5.62 -6.16
C ILE A 40 1.49 5.67 -7.65
N TRP A 41 2.79 5.64 -7.94
CA TRP A 41 3.28 5.63 -9.31
C TRP A 41 2.86 4.36 -10.05
N GLU A 42 2.95 3.20 -9.40
CA GLU A 42 2.48 1.94 -9.97
C GLU A 42 0.99 2.01 -10.31
N VAL A 43 0.17 2.52 -9.39
CA VAL A 43 -1.26 2.70 -9.61
C VAL A 43 -1.51 3.64 -10.78
N ALA A 44 -0.74 4.73 -10.87
CA ALA A 44 -0.88 5.68 -11.98
C ALA A 44 -0.62 5.04 -13.33
N ILE A 45 0.43 4.22 -13.43
CA ILE A 45 0.76 3.52 -14.67
C ILE A 45 -0.34 2.53 -15.05
N LYS A 46 -0.79 1.71 -14.09
CA LYS A 46 -1.82 0.70 -14.34
C LYS A 46 -3.16 1.33 -14.68
N HIS A 47 -3.49 2.45 -14.03
CA HIS A 47 -4.71 3.18 -14.34
C HIS A 47 -4.66 3.76 -15.77
N ARG A 48 -3.52 4.32 -16.14
CA ARG A 48 -3.33 4.93 -17.46
C ARG A 48 -3.49 3.92 -18.59
N ILE A 49 -3.02 2.70 -18.40
CA ILE A 49 -3.12 1.66 -19.43
C ILE A 49 -4.40 0.82 -19.33
N GLY A 50 -5.33 1.22 -18.49
CA GLY A 50 -6.64 0.58 -18.36
C GLY A 50 -6.68 -0.72 -17.57
N LYS A 51 -5.60 -1.08 -16.87
CA LYS A 51 -5.54 -2.30 -16.07
C LYS A 51 -6.10 -2.13 -14.67
N LEU A 52 -6.34 -0.89 -14.23
CA LEU A 52 -6.83 -0.59 -12.89
C LEU A 52 -7.80 0.57 -12.96
N GLU A 53 -8.99 0.41 -12.39
CA GLU A 53 -10.01 1.46 -12.38
C GLU A 53 -9.73 2.55 -11.36
N VAL A 54 -9.04 2.21 -10.27
CA VAL A 54 -8.72 3.16 -9.20
C VAL A 54 -7.69 4.16 -9.71
N SER A 55 -7.99 5.47 -9.57
CA SER A 55 -7.05 6.51 -9.96
C SER A 55 -5.96 6.68 -8.90
N PRO A 56 -4.78 7.21 -9.27
CA PRO A 56 -3.71 7.40 -8.30
C PRO A 56 -4.06 8.40 -7.20
N ILE A 57 -4.87 9.42 -7.51
CA ILE A 57 -5.28 10.42 -6.52
C ILE A 57 -6.21 9.77 -5.49
N VAL A 58 -7.16 8.98 -5.94
CA VAL A 58 -8.08 8.26 -5.05
C VAL A 58 -7.32 7.26 -4.19
N PHE A 59 -6.39 6.51 -4.79
CA PHE A 59 -5.57 5.57 -4.05
C PHE A 59 -4.79 6.26 -2.93
N ARG A 60 -4.12 7.36 -3.25
CA ARG A 60 -3.36 8.13 -2.26
C ARG A 60 -4.25 8.65 -1.14
N ASP A 61 -5.35 9.31 -1.51
CA ASP A 61 -6.20 9.97 -0.54
C ASP A 61 -6.90 8.97 0.38
N GLN A 62 -7.34 7.85 -0.16
CA GLN A 62 -7.98 6.82 0.64
C GLN A 62 -6.98 6.06 1.49
N SER A 63 -5.74 5.88 1.02
CA SER A 63 -4.70 5.29 1.83
C SER A 63 -4.41 6.14 3.07
N ILE A 64 -4.30 7.44 2.88
CA ILE A 64 -4.10 8.37 4.00
C ILE A 64 -5.30 8.35 4.94
N ALA A 65 -6.51 8.37 4.40
CA ALA A 65 -7.73 8.33 5.20
C ALA A 65 -7.85 7.03 6.01
N ALA A 66 -7.30 5.95 5.51
CA ALA A 66 -7.28 4.67 6.21
C ALA A 66 -6.19 4.59 7.28
N GLY A 67 -5.35 5.62 7.39
CA GLY A 67 -4.34 5.71 8.44
C GLY A 67 -2.93 5.37 7.98
N ALA A 68 -2.70 5.12 6.69
CA ALA A 68 -1.36 4.87 6.19
C ALA A 68 -0.57 6.16 6.09
N ASN A 69 0.74 6.07 6.31
CA ASN A 69 1.66 7.17 6.12
C ASN A 69 2.40 6.98 4.80
N LEU A 70 2.59 8.07 4.06
CA LEU A 70 3.34 8.01 2.80
C LEU A 70 4.83 7.99 3.08
N LEU A 71 5.54 7.13 2.35
CA LEU A 71 6.99 7.04 2.40
C LEU A 71 7.56 7.57 1.10
N PRO A 72 8.28 8.70 1.11
CA PRO A 72 8.88 9.25 -0.09
C PRO A 72 9.95 8.33 -0.68
N VAL A 73 10.16 8.42 -1.99
CA VAL A 73 11.20 7.65 -2.67
C VAL A 73 12.48 8.49 -2.71
N LEU A 74 13.28 8.36 -1.66
CA LEU A 74 14.60 9.00 -1.54
C LEU A 74 15.62 7.91 -1.23
N ASP A 75 16.90 8.16 -1.60
CA ASP A 75 17.94 7.15 -1.38
C ASP A 75 17.95 6.57 0.04
N PRO A 76 17.98 7.40 1.10
CA PRO A 76 17.93 6.85 2.46
C PRO A 76 16.67 6.04 2.73
N HIS A 77 15.54 6.46 2.18
CA HIS A 77 14.28 5.76 2.38
C HIS A 77 14.22 4.43 1.63
N VAL A 78 14.86 4.35 0.46
CA VAL A 78 14.95 3.09 -0.28
C VAL A 78 15.74 2.06 0.53
N ILE A 79 16.84 2.47 1.12
CA ILE A 79 17.65 1.59 1.96
C ILE A 79 16.87 1.18 3.21
N GLU A 80 16.19 2.12 3.85
CA GLU A 80 15.37 1.85 5.03
C GLU A 80 14.24 0.88 4.72
N THR A 81 13.55 1.05 3.59
CA THR A 81 12.44 0.17 3.24
C THR A 81 12.88 -1.26 2.98
N ALA A 82 14.13 -1.46 2.53
CA ALA A 82 14.67 -2.81 2.35
C ALA A 82 14.80 -3.55 3.67
N GLN A 83 14.82 -2.84 4.79
CA GLN A 83 14.93 -3.40 6.13
C GLN A 83 13.59 -3.54 6.86
N LEU A 84 12.51 -3.02 6.28
CA LEU A 84 11.19 -3.08 6.90
C LEU A 84 10.46 -4.37 6.52
N PRO A 85 9.65 -4.91 7.45
CA PRO A 85 8.78 -6.02 7.08
C PRO A 85 7.83 -5.61 5.96
N MET A 86 7.73 -6.45 4.95
CA MET A 86 6.82 -6.23 3.83
C MET A 86 5.58 -7.08 4.03
N LEU A 87 4.42 -6.42 4.09
CA LEU A 87 3.15 -7.12 4.14
C LEU A 87 2.60 -7.22 2.72
N HIS A 88 2.55 -8.43 2.20
CA HIS A 88 1.96 -8.70 0.89
C HIS A 88 1.33 -10.07 0.89
N GLN A 89 0.44 -10.28 -0.06
CA GLN A 89 -0.28 -11.53 -0.20
C GLN A 89 0.38 -12.34 -1.30
N ASP A 90 1.13 -13.35 -0.90
CA ASP A 90 1.75 -14.26 -1.86
C ASP A 90 0.75 -15.30 -2.30
N PRO A 91 0.79 -15.64 -3.58
CA PRO A 91 -0.03 -16.72 -4.09
C PRO A 91 0.37 -18.06 -3.51
#